data_338289d78835b8634a9754857192e4cc
#
_entry.id   338289d78835b8634a9754857192e4cc
#
_cell.length_a   1.000
_cell.length_b   1.000
_cell.length_c   1.000
_cell.angle_alpha   90.00
_cell.angle_beta   90.00
_cell.angle_gamma   90.00
#
_symmetry.space_group_name_H-M   'P 1'
#
loop_
_entity.id
_entity.type
_entity.pdbx_description
1 polymer ?
#
loop_
_entity_poly.entity_id
_entity_poly.type
_entity_poly.pdbx_seq_one_letter_code
_entity_poly.pdbx_strand_id
1 'polypeptide(L)'
;MKPLIQRGTERYRRLPGAQAADPMPTSQRYAGREIRQNLFFAGDSPSSSGTFVATGQPIPTVALRQWSAAKHGRSARRVLLYSHDTFGLGHLRRNLAIVEHLMQRKPPFSGMLLTGSPMAGSWPMPTGLEVRALPPVIKVGAEEYAARDLSSSFEVVKAQREAAILDAIASYRPDFFLVDHAPAGMKGELLPALRFIREEMPATRTVLGLRDVIDSPETVRQVWQAQGIYELLETEYDQILVYGSRHLFDVVSAYKLSPKVAAKVRYCGYVARTGLHGVADVLVAPSGLPVVLVTVGGGGDGYALIDAYLEALRRIPQNTVHSIVVPGPLMPPDQYQTLARLAAQRPDIQIIPYTTELVGLLHIADLVVAMGGYNTTAEILAARKSAILVPRSTPRMEQWLRATTLSQLGLVWMIQPEEDLVDRLVELVPVAIAGDRSLGKQWDTVDLGGVHRVAEVLEEMLYPGTSTEVSL
;
A
#
# COMPACT_ATOMS: atom_id res chain seq x y z
N MET A 1 -31.30 15.94 -10.02
CA MET A 1 -29.90 16.30 -9.84
C MET A 1 -29.04 15.32 -10.65
N LYS A 2 -28.45 15.78 -11.76
CA LYS A 2 -27.52 14.95 -12.57
C LYS A 2 -26.16 14.96 -11.89
N PRO A 3 -25.42 13.82 -11.81
CA PRO A 3 -24.15 13.79 -11.12
C PRO A 3 -23.08 14.60 -11.88
N LEU A 4 -22.30 15.37 -11.14
CA LEU A 4 -21.20 16.26 -11.57
C LEU A 4 -20.08 15.59 -12.38
N ILE A 5 -20.07 14.26 -12.45
CA ILE A 5 -19.00 13.47 -13.12
C ILE A 5 -19.04 13.56 -14.65
N GLN A 6 -20.18 13.91 -15.25
CA GLN A 6 -20.29 14.02 -16.73
C GLN A 6 -19.63 15.27 -17.33
N ARG A 7 -19.28 16.29 -16.52
CA ARG A 7 -18.67 17.53 -17.06
C ARG A 7 -17.13 17.45 -17.20
N GLY A 8 -16.48 16.46 -16.61
CA GLY A 8 -15.02 16.31 -16.68
C GLY A 8 -14.48 15.61 -17.94
N THR A 9 -15.29 14.78 -18.59
CA THR A 9 -14.86 13.96 -19.72
C THR A 9 -14.93 14.67 -21.08
N GLU A 10 -15.63 15.79 -21.19
CA GLU A 10 -15.76 16.51 -22.47
C GLU A 10 -14.61 17.48 -22.79
N ARG A 11 -13.71 17.79 -21.84
CA ARG A 11 -12.56 18.68 -22.09
C ARG A 11 -11.33 18.03 -22.75
N TYR A 12 -11.35 16.73 -23.01
CA TYR A 12 -10.25 16.03 -23.67
C TYR A 12 -10.44 15.86 -25.18
N ARG A 13 -11.07 16.82 -25.87
CA ARG A 13 -11.05 16.86 -27.34
C ARG A 13 -9.97 17.82 -27.83
N ARG A 14 -8.86 17.20 -28.29
CA ARG A 14 -7.88 17.64 -29.29
C ARG A 14 -7.32 19.07 -29.16
N LEU A 15 -6.09 19.14 -28.70
CA LEU A 15 -5.15 20.17 -29.13
C LEU A 15 -4.49 19.73 -30.45
N PRO A 16 -4.39 20.57 -31.48
CA PRO A 16 -3.73 20.25 -32.76
C PRO A 16 -2.23 20.54 -32.65
N GLY A 17 -1.42 19.60 -33.13
CA GLY A 17 -0.05 19.84 -33.57
C GLY A 17 1.08 19.40 -32.63
N ALA A 18 1.36 18.11 -32.56
CA ALA A 18 2.71 17.61 -32.24
C ALA A 18 3.19 16.82 -33.44
N GLN A 19 4.18 17.38 -34.14
CA GLN A 19 4.91 16.69 -35.18
C GLN A 19 5.68 15.51 -34.60
N ALA A 20 5.69 14.40 -35.34
CA ALA A 20 6.43 13.20 -35.04
C ALA A 20 7.93 13.52 -34.86
N ALA A 21 8.50 13.15 -33.71
CA ALA A 21 9.93 13.14 -33.51
C ALA A 21 10.50 11.78 -33.95
N ASP A 22 11.56 11.85 -34.73
CA ASP A 22 12.33 10.71 -35.28
C ASP A 22 12.85 9.76 -34.18
N PRO A 23 13.04 8.48 -34.49
CA PRO A 23 13.55 7.50 -33.54
C PRO A 23 15.04 7.71 -33.29
N MET A 24 15.41 7.83 -32.01
CA MET A 24 16.81 7.86 -31.57
C MET A 24 17.52 6.53 -31.77
N PRO A 25 18.82 6.53 -32.07
CA PRO A 25 19.55 5.32 -32.44
C PRO A 25 19.92 4.45 -31.24
N THR A 26 19.73 3.15 -31.43
CA THR A 26 20.24 2.05 -30.60
C THR A 26 21.77 2.05 -30.60
N SER A 27 22.35 2.11 -29.43
CA SER A 27 23.61 1.52 -28.98
C SER A 27 24.42 2.42 -28.05
N GLN A 28 24.27 2.24 -26.75
CA GLN A 28 25.39 2.38 -25.83
C GLN A 28 25.32 1.26 -24.79
N ARG A 29 26.31 0.38 -24.87
CA ARG A 29 26.59 -0.69 -23.92
C ARG A 29 26.98 -0.06 -22.59
N TYR A 30 26.21 -0.32 -21.53
CA TYR A 30 26.66 -0.03 -20.17
C TYR A 30 27.55 -1.19 -19.70
N ALA A 31 28.83 -0.89 -19.57
CA ALA A 31 29.80 -1.73 -18.88
C ALA A 31 29.45 -1.83 -17.39
N GLY A 32 29.46 -3.06 -16.86
CA GLY A 32 29.19 -3.35 -15.47
C GLY A 32 30.13 -2.62 -14.51
N ARG A 33 29.55 -1.91 -13.56
CA ARG A 33 30.21 -1.55 -12.30
C ARG A 33 29.62 -2.39 -11.20
N GLU A 34 30.48 -3.22 -10.58
CA GLU A 34 30.20 -3.92 -9.35
C GLU A 34 29.80 -2.92 -8.25
N ILE A 35 28.54 -3.00 -7.81
CA ILE A 35 28.10 -2.31 -6.60
C ILE A 35 28.27 -3.31 -5.46
N ARG A 36 29.40 -3.25 -4.75
CA ARG A 36 29.54 -3.87 -3.44
C ARG A 36 28.73 -3.06 -2.43
N GLN A 37 27.60 -3.57 -2.00
CA GLN A 37 26.84 -3.01 -0.88
C GLN A 37 27.48 -3.44 0.43
N ASN A 38 28.21 -2.53 1.08
CA ASN A 38 28.57 -2.68 2.49
C ASN A 38 27.38 -2.22 3.34
N LEU A 39 26.62 -3.18 3.85
CA LEU A 39 25.68 -2.98 4.94
C LEU A 39 26.46 -3.06 6.25
N PHE A 40 26.70 -1.93 6.90
CA PHE A 40 27.17 -1.88 8.27
C PHE A 40 26.02 -2.23 9.22
N PHE A 41 26.05 -3.43 9.79
CA PHE A 41 25.36 -3.76 11.02
C PHE A 41 26.42 -3.92 12.12
N ALA A 42 26.37 -3.06 13.12
CA ALA A 42 27.07 -3.28 14.38
C ALA A 42 26.12 -4.02 15.32
N GLY A 43 26.53 -5.19 15.81
CA GLY A 43 25.77 -5.97 16.79
C GLY A 43 26.19 -7.43 16.78
N ASP A 44 26.86 -7.86 17.85
CA ASP A 44 27.54 -9.12 18.08
C ASP A 44 26.70 -10.37 17.78
N SER A 45 27.37 -11.35 17.13
CA SER A 45 26.88 -12.71 16.87
C SER A 45 27.05 -13.64 18.08
N PRO A 46 26.26 -14.71 18.15
CA PRO A 46 26.88 -16.02 18.36
C PRO A 46 26.63 -16.98 17.19
N SER A 47 27.69 -17.66 16.86
CA SER A 47 27.87 -18.70 15.87
C SER A 47 26.90 -19.88 15.98
N SER A 48 26.26 -20.26 14.86
CA SER A 48 25.96 -21.66 14.57
C SER A 48 25.96 -21.86 13.05
N SER A 49 26.99 -22.57 12.60
CA SER A 49 27.20 -23.05 11.25
C SER A 49 26.21 -24.18 10.92
N GLY A 50 25.21 -23.86 10.09
CA GLY A 50 24.33 -24.83 9.45
C GLY A 50 24.57 -24.83 7.94
N THR A 51 25.34 -25.80 7.47
CA THR A 51 25.58 -26.04 6.04
C THR A 51 24.34 -26.62 5.40
N PHE A 52 23.67 -25.86 4.52
CA PHE A 52 22.62 -26.41 3.67
C PHE A 52 23.24 -27.13 2.47
N VAL A 53 23.13 -28.45 2.47
CA VAL A 53 23.46 -29.33 1.34
C VAL A 53 22.20 -29.38 0.46
N ALA A 54 22.30 -28.90 -0.77
CA ALA A 54 21.26 -29.06 -1.79
C ALA A 54 21.27 -30.52 -2.26
N THR A 55 20.41 -31.36 -1.70
CA THR A 55 20.11 -32.68 -2.25
C THR A 55 18.94 -32.57 -3.20
N GLY A 56 19.20 -32.67 -4.51
CA GLY A 56 18.18 -32.85 -5.54
C GLY A 56 17.49 -34.21 -5.37
N GLN A 57 16.38 -34.23 -4.64
CA GLN A 57 15.44 -35.35 -4.66
C GLN A 57 14.10 -34.91 -5.23
N PRO A 58 13.41 -35.75 -6.01
CA PRO A 58 12.08 -35.45 -6.52
C PRO A 58 11.13 -35.22 -5.34
N ILE A 59 10.29 -34.18 -5.45
CA ILE A 59 9.26 -33.84 -4.48
C ILE A 59 8.41 -35.08 -4.21
N PRO A 60 8.30 -35.58 -2.98
CA PRO A 60 7.43 -36.70 -2.68
C PRO A 60 5.99 -36.28 -2.99
N THR A 61 5.31 -37.06 -3.80
CA THR A 61 3.86 -36.99 -3.93
C THR A 61 3.27 -37.12 -2.54
N VAL A 62 2.80 -36.02 -1.97
CA VAL A 62 2.17 -36.02 -0.64
C VAL A 62 0.97 -36.93 -0.78
N ALA A 63 1.03 -38.11 -0.18
CA ALA A 63 -0.08 -39.02 -0.05
C ALA A 63 -1.20 -38.26 0.67
N LEU A 64 -2.25 -37.91 -0.06
CA LEU A 64 -3.47 -37.35 0.48
C LEU A 64 -4.07 -38.38 1.47
N ARG A 65 -3.71 -38.24 2.75
CA ARG A 65 -4.42 -38.95 3.80
C ARG A 65 -5.86 -38.42 3.76
N GLN A 66 -6.81 -39.31 3.46
CA GLN A 66 -8.23 -39.06 3.61
C GLN A 66 -8.48 -38.62 5.06
N TRP A 67 -8.62 -37.32 5.26
CA TRP A 67 -9.00 -36.75 6.53
C TRP A 67 -10.52 -36.77 6.61
N SER A 68 -11.08 -37.68 7.39
CA SER A 68 -12.48 -37.64 7.75
C SER A 68 -12.77 -36.28 8.42
N ALA A 69 -13.79 -35.59 7.92
CA ALA A 69 -14.29 -34.33 8.50
C ALA A 69 -14.87 -34.60 9.91
N ALA A 70 -14.02 -34.69 10.90
CA ALA A 70 -14.42 -34.61 12.28
C ALA A 70 -14.91 -33.18 12.53
N LYS A 71 -16.22 -33.01 12.72
CA LYS A 71 -16.87 -31.80 13.25
C LYS A 71 -16.39 -31.56 14.69
N HIS A 72 -15.15 -31.18 14.88
CA HIS A 72 -14.69 -30.62 16.14
C HIS A 72 -14.82 -29.10 16.02
N GLY A 73 -15.62 -28.52 16.91
CA GLY A 73 -15.84 -27.08 16.98
C GLY A 73 -14.52 -26.34 17.05
N ARG A 74 -14.10 -25.71 15.94
CA ARG A 74 -12.93 -24.84 15.92
C ARG A 74 -13.25 -23.61 16.74
N SER A 75 -12.52 -23.35 17.79
CA SER A 75 -12.73 -22.21 18.67
C SER A 75 -12.29 -20.87 18.06
N ALA A 76 -11.53 -20.86 16.98
CA ALA A 76 -11.07 -19.66 16.29
C ALA A 76 -11.26 -19.77 14.78
N ARG A 77 -11.68 -18.67 14.16
CA ARG A 77 -11.79 -18.48 12.72
C ARG A 77 -10.40 -18.21 12.15
N ARG A 78 -10.07 -18.79 11.01
CA ARG A 78 -8.72 -18.67 10.41
C ARG A 78 -8.75 -17.76 9.20
N VAL A 79 -7.92 -16.73 9.20
CA VAL A 79 -7.71 -15.86 8.05
C VAL A 79 -6.26 -15.96 7.59
N LEU A 80 -6.06 -16.27 6.32
CA LEU A 80 -4.76 -16.24 5.66
C LEU A 80 -4.73 -15.04 4.71
N LEU A 81 -3.77 -14.14 4.90
CA LEU A 81 -3.61 -12.94 4.09
C LEU A 81 -2.42 -13.10 3.15
N TYR A 82 -2.63 -12.83 1.88
CA TYR A 82 -1.55 -12.70 0.91
C TYR A 82 -1.25 -11.22 0.69
N SER A 83 -0.03 -10.81 1.02
CA SER A 83 0.47 -9.46 0.83
C SER A 83 1.30 -9.36 -0.44
N HIS A 84 0.84 -8.53 -1.40
CA HIS A 84 1.50 -8.34 -2.69
C HIS A 84 2.74 -7.42 -2.56
N ASP A 85 3.72 -7.86 -1.77
CA ASP A 85 4.92 -7.07 -1.48
C ASP A 85 6.00 -7.31 -2.53
N THR A 86 6.16 -6.35 -3.43
CA THR A 86 7.25 -6.33 -4.41
C THR A 86 8.18 -5.15 -4.21
N PHE A 87 7.64 -4.04 -3.73
CA PHE A 87 8.37 -2.81 -3.45
C PHE A 87 7.56 -1.94 -2.47
N GLY A 88 8.18 -1.53 -1.39
CA GLY A 88 7.55 -0.66 -0.38
C GLY A 88 6.80 -1.42 0.72
N LEU A 89 6.26 -0.64 1.66
CA LEU A 89 5.61 -1.13 2.89
C LEU A 89 4.08 -1.07 2.86
N GLY A 90 3.52 -0.59 1.74
CA GLY A 90 2.10 -0.25 1.66
C GLY A 90 1.17 -1.44 1.87
N HIS A 91 1.47 -2.56 1.22
CA HIS A 91 0.68 -3.77 1.32
C HIS A 91 0.80 -4.41 2.71
N LEU A 92 2.04 -4.55 3.20
CA LEU A 92 2.32 -5.06 4.54
C LEU A 92 1.56 -4.27 5.62
N ARG A 93 1.70 -2.93 5.63
CA ARG A 93 1.05 -2.06 6.64
C ARG A 93 -0.46 -2.20 6.65
N ARG A 94 -1.10 -2.26 5.48
CA ARG A 94 -2.54 -2.43 5.36
C ARG A 94 -3.02 -3.79 5.84
N ASN A 95 -2.35 -4.87 5.43
CA ASN A 95 -2.67 -6.22 5.88
C ASN A 95 -2.49 -6.37 7.39
N LEU A 96 -1.46 -5.76 7.97
CA LEU A 96 -1.26 -5.76 9.43
C LEU A 96 -2.39 -5.03 10.16
N ALA A 97 -2.83 -3.87 9.67
CA ALA A 97 -3.95 -3.16 10.27
C ALA A 97 -5.25 -3.99 10.24
N ILE A 98 -5.52 -4.69 9.14
CA ILE A 98 -6.69 -5.56 9.00
C ILE A 98 -6.59 -6.76 9.94
N VAL A 99 -5.47 -7.50 9.90
CA VAL A 99 -5.36 -8.74 10.68
C VAL A 99 -5.30 -8.47 12.18
N GLU A 100 -4.63 -7.40 12.62
CA GLU A 100 -4.60 -6.99 14.01
C GLU A 100 -6.02 -6.76 14.56
N HIS A 101 -6.85 -6.02 13.80
CA HIS A 101 -8.24 -5.80 14.18
C HIS A 101 -9.05 -7.10 14.21
N LEU A 102 -8.89 -7.98 13.22
CA LEU A 102 -9.55 -9.28 13.19
C LEU A 102 -9.19 -10.15 14.41
N MET A 103 -7.92 -10.14 14.82
CA MET A 103 -7.45 -10.88 16.00
C MET A 103 -8.01 -10.34 17.32
N GLN A 104 -8.42 -9.07 17.35
CA GLN A 104 -9.05 -8.43 18.53
C GLN A 104 -10.57 -8.64 18.60
N ARG A 105 -11.21 -9.19 17.55
CA ARG A 105 -12.67 -9.48 17.55
C ARG A 105 -13.04 -10.56 18.57
N LYS A 106 -14.32 -10.64 18.88
CA LYS A 106 -14.87 -11.67 19.80
C LYS A 106 -15.98 -12.45 19.08
N PRO A 107 -15.79 -13.74 18.78
CA PRO A 107 -14.57 -14.55 18.95
C PRO A 107 -13.43 -14.06 18.03
N PRO A 108 -12.15 -14.23 18.44
CA PRO A 108 -11.01 -13.74 17.69
C PRO A 108 -10.78 -14.56 16.42
N PHE A 109 -10.15 -13.93 15.42
CA PHE A 109 -9.57 -14.64 14.29
C PHE A 109 -8.14 -15.09 14.65
N SER A 110 -7.75 -16.24 14.13
CA SER A 110 -6.34 -16.65 14.03
C SER A 110 -5.81 -16.18 12.69
N GLY A 111 -4.69 -15.45 12.68
CA GLY A 111 -4.13 -14.83 11.49
C GLY A 111 -2.85 -15.51 11.02
N MET A 112 -2.72 -15.70 9.70
CA MET A 112 -1.46 -16.01 9.03
C MET A 112 -1.24 -15.00 7.91
N LEU A 113 -0.01 -14.47 7.79
CA LEU A 113 0.39 -13.52 6.75
C LEU A 113 1.46 -14.12 5.85
N LEU A 114 1.20 -14.17 4.55
CA LEU A 114 2.19 -14.48 3.51
C LEU A 114 2.75 -13.17 2.97
N THR A 115 4.06 -12.96 3.05
CA THR A 115 4.69 -11.72 2.58
C THR A 115 6.08 -11.98 2.00
N GLY A 116 6.40 -11.31 0.89
CA GLY A 116 7.75 -11.26 0.32
C GLY A 116 8.52 -9.99 0.74
N SER A 117 7.97 -9.19 1.67
CA SER A 117 8.61 -7.96 2.11
C SER A 117 9.87 -8.24 2.92
N PRO A 118 11.03 -7.68 2.54
CA PRO A 118 12.24 -7.81 3.34
C PRO A 118 12.14 -7.07 4.68
N MET A 119 11.19 -6.15 4.81
CA MET A 119 10.95 -5.37 6.01
C MET A 119 10.06 -6.08 7.05
N ALA A 120 9.50 -7.25 6.71
CA ALA A 120 8.63 -7.98 7.62
C ALA A 120 9.31 -8.34 8.93
N GLY A 121 10.62 -8.67 8.91
CA GLY A 121 11.41 -8.96 10.10
C GLY A 121 11.71 -7.76 11.00
N SER A 122 11.61 -6.53 10.47
CA SER A 122 11.90 -5.28 11.19
C SER A 122 10.65 -4.50 11.58
N TRP A 123 9.45 -5.00 11.18
CA TRP A 123 8.18 -4.35 11.47
C TRP A 123 7.53 -4.98 12.70
N PRO A 124 6.93 -4.17 13.61
CA PRO A 124 6.16 -4.71 14.72
C PRO A 124 5.01 -5.59 14.23
N MET A 125 5.00 -6.85 14.63
CA MET A 125 3.95 -7.80 14.28
C MET A 125 2.96 -7.96 15.42
N PRO A 126 1.64 -8.07 15.16
CA PRO A 126 0.66 -8.39 16.17
C PRO A 126 0.99 -9.70 16.89
N THR A 127 0.85 -9.71 18.21
CA THR A 127 1.10 -10.91 19.02
C THR A 127 0.21 -12.06 18.58
N GLY A 128 0.81 -13.22 18.28
CA GLY A 128 0.09 -14.41 17.83
C GLY A 128 -0.19 -14.48 16.32
N LEU A 129 0.24 -13.49 15.54
CA LEU A 129 0.20 -13.57 14.08
C LEU A 129 1.29 -14.52 13.58
N GLU A 130 0.91 -15.54 12.81
CA GLU A 130 1.85 -16.38 12.09
C GLU A 130 2.31 -15.67 10.81
N VAL A 131 3.63 -15.58 10.58
CA VAL A 131 4.18 -14.96 9.36
C VAL A 131 4.98 -16.00 8.61
N ARG A 132 4.66 -16.19 7.32
CA ARG A 132 5.44 -17.00 6.39
C ARG A 132 6.04 -16.12 5.32
N ALA A 133 7.37 -16.11 5.27
CA ALA A 133 8.11 -15.38 4.26
C ALA A 133 8.02 -16.09 2.91
N LEU A 134 7.68 -15.34 1.87
CA LEU A 134 7.79 -15.78 0.48
C LEU A 134 9.16 -15.36 -0.08
N PRO A 135 9.76 -16.14 -1.00
CA PRO A 135 10.99 -15.75 -1.67
C PRO A 135 10.91 -14.32 -2.22
N PRO A 136 11.87 -13.43 -1.89
CA PRO A 136 11.78 -12.02 -2.21
C PRO A 136 12.01 -11.76 -3.70
N VAL A 137 11.25 -10.81 -4.24
CA VAL A 137 11.39 -10.33 -5.61
C VAL A 137 11.58 -8.82 -5.62
N ILE A 138 12.12 -8.29 -6.72
CA ILE A 138 12.21 -6.86 -6.98
C ILE A 138 11.41 -6.53 -8.24
N LYS A 139 10.80 -5.36 -8.23
CA LYS A 139 10.13 -4.80 -9.39
C LYS A 139 11.15 -4.00 -10.20
N VAL A 140 11.38 -4.38 -11.45
CA VAL A 140 12.37 -3.75 -12.34
C VAL A 140 11.71 -2.91 -13.45
N GLY A 141 10.41 -3.02 -13.63
CA GLY A 141 9.61 -2.25 -14.59
C GLY A 141 8.15 -2.17 -14.15
N ALA A 142 7.29 -1.58 -14.97
CA ALA A 142 5.86 -1.38 -14.63
C ALA A 142 5.16 -2.70 -14.28
N GLU A 143 5.42 -3.75 -15.04
CA GLU A 143 4.91 -5.12 -14.84
C GLU A 143 6.05 -6.15 -14.94
N GLU A 144 7.30 -5.74 -14.69
CA GLU A 144 8.47 -6.60 -14.77
C GLU A 144 9.04 -6.86 -13.38
N TYR A 145 9.41 -8.12 -13.14
CA TYR A 145 9.93 -8.58 -11.86
C TYR A 145 11.20 -9.39 -12.07
N ALA A 146 12.10 -9.32 -11.12
CA ALA A 146 13.30 -10.14 -11.07
C ALA A 146 13.45 -10.80 -9.70
N ALA A 147 14.18 -11.90 -9.64
CA ALA A 147 14.63 -12.44 -8.37
C ALA A 147 15.52 -11.42 -7.66
N ARG A 148 15.35 -11.25 -6.35
CA ARG A 148 16.23 -10.36 -5.58
C ARG A 148 17.63 -10.94 -5.44
N ASP A 149 17.73 -12.26 -5.38
CA ASP A 149 18.99 -12.98 -5.50
C ASP A 149 19.27 -13.24 -7.00
N LEU A 150 20.29 -12.59 -7.53
CA LEU A 150 20.68 -12.68 -8.94
C LEU A 150 21.18 -14.08 -9.35
N SER A 151 21.33 -15.00 -8.42
CA SER A 151 21.72 -16.39 -8.71
C SER A 151 20.58 -17.25 -9.24
N SER A 152 19.32 -16.82 -9.05
CA SER A 152 18.12 -17.55 -9.46
C SER A 152 17.35 -16.82 -10.58
N SER A 153 16.79 -17.58 -11.52
CA SER A 153 15.87 -16.98 -12.50
C SER A 153 14.54 -16.60 -11.84
N PHE A 154 13.85 -15.61 -12.41
CA PHE A 154 12.52 -15.22 -11.94
C PHE A 154 11.53 -16.38 -11.93
N GLU A 155 11.55 -17.24 -12.94
CA GLU A 155 10.65 -18.39 -13.06
C GLU A 155 10.86 -19.41 -11.92
N VAL A 156 12.11 -19.64 -11.51
CA VAL A 156 12.42 -20.50 -10.35
C VAL A 156 11.85 -19.90 -9.07
N VAL A 157 12.06 -18.60 -8.85
CA VAL A 157 11.53 -17.92 -7.66
C VAL A 157 10.01 -17.92 -7.67
N LYS A 158 9.37 -17.67 -8.81
CA LYS A 158 7.91 -17.75 -8.99
C LYS A 158 7.38 -19.13 -8.60
N ALA A 159 7.98 -20.21 -9.13
CA ALA A 159 7.57 -21.58 -8.80
C ALA A 159 7.73 -21.91 -7.31
N GLN A 160 8.81 -21.44 -6.66
CA GLN A 160 8.99 -21.59 -5.22
C GLN A 160 7.91 -20.84 -4.44
N ARG A 161 7.52 -19.62 -4.85
CA ARG A 161 6.44 -18.86 -4.24
C ARG A 161 5.09 -19.54 -4.41
N GLU A 162 4.77 -20.03 -5.61
CA GLU A 162 3.56 -20.81 -5.87
C GLU A 162 3.45 -22.02 -4.94
N ALA A 163 4.53 -22.79 -4.81
CA ALA A 163 4.58 -23.96 -3.92
C ALA A 163 4.41 -23.55 -2.44
N ALA A 164 5.07 -22.48 -2.00
CA ALA A 164 4.97 -21.99 -0.62
C ALA A 164 3.56 -21.48 -0.28
N ILE A 165 2.90 -20.79 -1.22
CA ILE A 165 1.52 -20.31 -1.06
C ILE A 165 0.56 -21.49 -0.96
N LEU A 166 0.69 -22.47 -1.86
CA LEU A 166 -0.15 -23.66 -1.87
C LEU A 166 0.02 -24.48 -0.58
N ASP A 167 1.27 -24.69 -0.13
CA ASP A 167 1.57 -25.38 1.14
C ASP A 167 0.95 -24.65 2.34
N ALA A 168 1.07 -23.32 2.38
CA ALA A 168 0.47 -22.53 3.44
C ALA A 168 -1.06 -22.71 3.48
N ILE A 169 -1.75 -22.64 2.36
CA ILE A 169 -3.19 -22.84 2.27
C ILE A 169 -3.58 -24.26 2.70
N ALA A 170 -2.89 -25.27 2.16
CA ALA A 170 -3.19 -26.69 2.45
C ALA A 170 -2.96 -27.04 3.93
N SER A 171 -1.88 -26.52 4.53
CA SER A 171 -1.53 -26.79 5.93
C SER A 171 -2.34 -25.97 6.93
N TYR A 172 -2.54 -24.68 6.67
CA TYR A 172 -3.28 -23.79 7.57
C TYR A 172 -4.79 -23.98 7.49
N ARG A 173 -5.32 -24.36 6.31
CA ARG A 173 -6.76 -24.57 6.05
C ARG A 173 -7.60 -23.37 6.51
N PRO A 174 -7.44 -22.20 5.90
CA PRO A 174 -8.13 -20.98 6.32
C PRO A 174 -9.63 -21.06 6.07
N ASP A 175 -10.43 -20.34 6.86
CA ASP A 175 -11.83 -20.05 6.55
C ASP A 175 -11.93 -18.93 5.50
N PHE A 176 -10.94 -18.00 5.53
CA PHE A 176 -10.81 -16.93 4.55
C PHE A 176 -9.40 -16.86 3.97
N PHE A 177 -9.30 -16.78 2.65
CA PHE A 177 -8.10 -16.39 1.94
C PHE A 177 -8.27 -14.96 1.42
N LEU A 178 -7.64 -14.00 2.10
CA LEU A 178 -7.71 -12.57 1.77
C LEU A 178 -6.51 -12.18 0.90
N VAL A 179 -6.78 -11.92 -0.37
CA VAL A 179 -5.76 -11.50 -1.36
C VAL A 179 -5.72 -9.98 -1.43
N ASP A 180 -4.54 -9.40 -1.25
CA ASP A 180 -4.36 -7.95 -1.31
C ASP A 180 -3.96 -7.48 -2.70
N HIS A 181 -4.77 -6.63 -3.29
CA HIS A 181 -4.55 -5.80 -4.48
C HIS A 181 -4.45 -6.53 -5.83
N ALA A 182 -3.65 -7.58 -5.95
CA ALA A 182 -3.37 -8.26 -7.23
C ALA A 182 -4.18 -9.55 -7.34
N PRO A 183 -5.26 -9.60 -8.15
CA PRO A 183 -6.17 -10.75 -8.18
C PRO A 183 -5.51 -12.08 -8.55
N ALA A 184 -4.54 -12.06 -9.46
CA ALA A 184 -3.78 -13.24 -9.84
C ALA A 184 -2.44 -13.37 -9.08
N GLY A 185 -2.14 -12.46 -8.16
CA GLY A 185 -0.81 -12.34 -7.55
C GLY A 185 0.23 -11.82 -8.55
N MET A 186 1.49 -12.00 -8.23
CA MET A 186 2.59 -11.62 -9.09
C MET A 186 2.71 -12.61 -10.26
N LYS A 187 2.50 -12.11 -11.48
CA LYS A 187 2.57 -12.94 -12.71
C LYS A 187 1.78 -14.26 -12.64
N GLY A 188 0.61 -14.23 -11.97
CA GLY A 188 -0.26 -15.39 -11.90
C GLY A 188 0.09 -16.40 -10.80
N GLU A 189 0.99 -16.09 -9.86
CA GLU A 189 1.43 -17.03 -8.82
C GLU A 189 0.32 -17.52 -7.88
N LEU A 190 -0.84 -16.84 -7.85
CA LEU A 190 -1.99 -17.29 -7.06
C LEU A 190 -2.91 -18.26 -7.80
N LEU A 191 -2.81 -18.38 -9.13
CA LEU A 191 -3.74 -19.19 -9.91
C LEU A 191 -3.81 -20.67 -9.48
N PRO A 192 -2.68 -21.35 -9.18
CA PRO A 192 -2.72 -22.73 -8.68
C PRO A 192 -3.43 -22.84 -7.32
N ALA A 193 -3.17 -21.87 -6.43
CA ALA A 193 -3.77 -21.83 -5.10
C ALA A 193 -5.27 -21.54 -5.11
N LEU A 194 -5.71 -20.59 -5.95
CA LEU A 194 -7.14 -20.29 -6.13
C LEU A 194 -7.92 -21.49 -6.67
N ARG A 195 -7.35 -22.18 -7.67
CA ARG A 195 -7.93 -23.42 -8.20
C ARG A 195 -8.03 -24.51 -7.13
N PHE A 196 -6.95 -24.73 -6.35
CA PHE A 196 -6.93 -25.69 -5.26
C PHE A 196 -8.00 -25.39 -4.20
N ILE A 197 -8.16 -24.11 -3.81
CA ILE A 197 -9.22 -23.73 -2.88
C ILE A 197 -10.59 -24.12 -3.42
N ARG A 198 -10.86 -23.81 -4.69
CA ARG A 198 -12.17 -24.09 -5.29
C ARG A 198 -12.47 -25.58 -5.39
N GLU A 199 -11.49 -26.38 -5.76
CA GLU A 199 -11.64 -27.82 -6.00
C GLU A 199 -11.61 -28.62 -4.68
N GLU A 200 -10.67 -28.31 -3.78
CA GLU A 200 -10.37 -29.13 -2.60
C GLU A 200 -10.84 -28.53 -1.27
N MET A 201 -11.16 -27.23 -1.26
CA MET A 201 -11.51 -26.51 -0.04
C MET A 201 -12.73 -25.59 -0.22
N PRO A 202 -13.90 -26.12 -0.70
CA PRO A 202 -15.05 -25.28 -1.07
C PRO A 202 -15.67 -24.50 0.12
N ALA A 203 -15.29 -24.83 1.36
CA ALA A 203 -15.71 -24.09 2.55
C ALA A 203 -14.86 -22.84 2.79
N THR A 204 -13.65 -22.74 2.21
CA THR A 204 -12.80 -21.55 2.29
C THR A 204 -13.36 -20.46 1.39
N ARG A 205 -13.54 -19.26 1.93
CA ARG A 205 -13.97 -18.08 1.18
C ARG A 205 -12.79 -17.31 0.66
N THR A 206 -12.78 -17.03 -0.64
CA THR A 206 -11.73 -16.23 -1.30
C THR A 206 -12.19 -14.79 -1.41
N VAL A 207 -11.44 -13.88 -0.80
CA VAL A 207 -11.77 -12.45 -0.71
C VAL A 207 -10.65 -11.63 -1.33
N LEU A 208 -11.01 -10.68 -2.20
CA LEU A 208 -10.06 -9.74 -2.80
C LEU A 208 -10.19 -8.38 -2.13
N GLY A 209 -9.08 -7.82 -1.66
CA GLY A 209 -9.00 -6.45 -1.17
C GLY A 209 -8.39 -5.52 -2.22
N LEU A 210 -9.16 -4.58 -2.75
CA LEU A 210 -8.70 -3.57 -3.70
C LEU A 210 -8.54 -2.22 -3.02
N ARG A 211 -7.51 -1.45 -3.41
CA ARG A 211 -7.43 -0.04 -3.06
C ARG A 211 -8.52 0.75 -3.80
N ASP A 212 -8.80 1.97 -3.31
CA ASP A 212 -9.71 2.92 -3.92
C ASP A 212 -9.45 3.14 -5.42
N VAL A 213 -8.20 3.48 -5.77
CA VAL A 213 -7.73 3.67 -7.15
C VAL A 213 -6.54 2.76 -7.40
N ILE A 214 -6.57 1.99 -8.47
CA ILE A 214 -5.47 1.11 -8.90
C ILE A 214 -4.54 1.85 -9.86
N ASP A 215 -5.13 2.42 -10.91
CA ASP A 215 -4.50 3.22 -11.95
C ASP A 215 -5.60 3.93 -12.77
N SER A 216 -5.24 4.58 -13.89
CA SER A 216 -6.23 5.12 -14.80
C SER A 216 -7.23 4.05 -15.26
N PRO A 217 -8.52 4.39 -15.43
CA PRO A 217 -9.51 3.42 -15.88
C PRO A 217 -9.14 2.71 -17.19
N GLU A 218 -8.52 3.43 -18.11
CA GLU A 218 -8.05 2.88 -19.39
C GLU A 218 -6.99 1.81 -19.18
N THR A 219 -5.96 2.12 -18.40
CA THR A 219 -4.84 1.22 -18.10
C THR A 219 -5.34 -0.05 -17.41
N VAL A 220 -6.17 0.10 -16.37
CA VAL A 220 -6.70 -1.06 -15.63
C VAL A 220 -7.52 -1.96 -16.54
N ARG A 221 -8.41 -1.39 -17.37
CA ARG A 221 -9.23 -2.17 -18.30
C ARG A 221 -8.39 -2.95 -19.31
N GLN A 222 -7.38 -2.32 -19.89
CA GLN A 222 -6.48 -2.97 -20.84
C GLN A 222 -5.69 -4.13 -20.19
N VAL A 223 -5.09 -3.86 -19.03
CA VAL A 223 -4.31 -4.86 -18.30
C VAL A 223 -5.19 -6.02 -17.83
N TRP A 224 -6.35 -5.75 -17.27
CA TRP A 224 -7.26 -6.77 -16.78
C TRP A 224 -7.84 -7.62 -17.90
N GLN A 225 -8.16 -7.01 -19.04
CA GLN A 225 -8.60 -7.75 -20.22
C GLN A 225 -7.50 -8.68 -20.75
N ALA A 226 -6.27 -8.17 -20.87
CA ALA A 226 -5.14 -8.95 -21.37
C ALA A 226 -4.73 -10.10 -20.44
N GLN A 227 -4.94 -9.94 -19.13
CA GLN A 227 -4.56 -10.93 -18.10
C GLN A 227 -5.71 -11.85 -17.67
N GLY A 228 -6.91 -11.76 -18.28
CA GLY A 228 -8.07 -12.57 -17.90
C GLY A 228 -8.62 -12.28 -16.51
N ILE A 229 -8.32 -11.09 -15.94
CA ILE A 229 -8.73 -10.76 -14.57
C ILE A 229 -10.24 -10.68 -14.42
N TYR A 230 -10.98 -10.23 -15.43
CA TYR A 230 -12.44 -10.16 -15.34
C TYR A 230 -13.07 -11.54 -15.12
N GLU A 231 -12.61 -12.57 -15.82
CA GLU A 231 -13.08 -13.94 -15.62
C GLU A 231 -12.66 -14.46 -14.22
N LEU A 232 -11.42 -14.18 -13.82
CA LEU A 232 -10.92 -14.56 -12.50
C LEU A 232 -11.77 -13.97 -11.35
N LEU A 233 -12.19 -12.70 -11.47
CA LEU A 233 -13.08 -12.07 -10.50
C LEU A 233 -14.47 -12.72 -10.46
N GLU A 234 -14.96 -13.21 -11.59
CA GLU A 234 -16.25 -13.89 -11.66
C GLU A 234 -16.22 -15.28 -11.05
N THR A 235 -15.11 -16.00 -11.24
CA THR A 235 -15.03 -17.43 -10.96
C THR A 235 -14.35 -17.77 -9.66
N GLU A 236 -13.26 -17.07 -9.27
CA GLU A 236 -12.42 -17.46 -8.15
C GLU A 236 -12.70 -16.69 -6.85
N TYR A 237 -13.30 -15.52 -6.94
CA TYR A 237 -13.53 -14.68 -5.76
C TYR A 237 -15.00 -14.71 -5.31
N ASP A 238 -15.24 -14.92 -4.00
CA ASP A 238 -16.56 -14.83 -3.38
C ASP A 238 -16.95 -13.39 -3.10
N GLN A 239 -15.99 -12.55 -2.68
CA GLN A 239 -16.19 -11.17 -2.27
C GLN A 239 -15.06 -10.27 -2.74
N ILE A 240 -15.37 -9.01 -3.07
CA ILE A 240 -14.40 -7.97 -3.42
C ILE A 240 -14.61 -6.81 -2.46
N LEU A 241 -13.61 -6.53 -1.63
CA LEU A 241 -13.59 -5.42 -0.68
C LEU A 241 -12.84 -4.24 -1.30
N VAL A 242 -13.48 -3.09 -1.42
CA VAL A 242 -12.84 -1.86 -1.90
C VAL A 242 -12.50 -1.00 -0.68
N TYR A 243 -11.22 -0.80 -0.46
CA TYR A 243 -10.71 0.04 0.61
C TYR A 243 -10.78 1.53 0.22
N GLY A 244 -11.98 2.05 0.18
CA GLY A 244 -12.32 3.40 -0.24
C GLY A 244 -13.83 3.59 -0.26
N SER A 245 -14.27 4.79 -0.66
CA SER A 245 -15.67 5.16 -0.72
C SER A 245 -16.15 5.28 -2.16
N ARG A 246 -17.32 4.72 -2.45
CA ARG A 246 -17.88 4.70 -3.81
C ARG A 246 -18.07 6.10 -4.41
N HIS A 247 -18.44 7.07 -3.59
CA HIS A 247 -18.66 8.44 -4.04
C HIS A 247 -17.36 9.19 -4.37
N LEU A 248 -16.21 8.71 -3.84
CA LEU A 248 -14.89 9.24 -4.18
C LEU A 248 -14.35 8.62 -5.47
N PHE A 249 -14.49 7.30 -5.61
CA PHE A 249 -14.11 6.60 -6.83
C PHE A 249 -14.92 5.31 -6.97
N ASP A 250 -15.80 5.26 -7.99
CA ASP A 250 -16.61 4.07 -8.27
C ASP A 250 -15.85 3.07 -9.15
N VAL A 251 -15.18 2.09 -8.52
CA VAL A 251 -14.43 1.04 -9.22
C VAL A 251 -15.30 0.21 -10.17
N VAL A 252 -16.59 0.03 -9.85
CA VAL A 252 -17.54 -0.75 -10.67
C VAL A 252 -17.71 -0.07 -12.02
N SER A 253 -18.01 1.23 -12.01
CA SER A 253 -18.19 2.01 -13.24
C SER A 253 -16.87 2.27 -13.95
N ALA A 254 -15.81 2.65 -13.21
CA ALA A 254 -14.51 3.01 -13.77
C ALA A 254 -13.86 1.84 -14.50
N TYR A 255 -13.89 0.66 -13.90
CA TYR A 255 -13.25 -0.53 -14.45
C TYR A 255 -14.22 -1.42 -15.23
N LYS A 256 -15.47 -0.97 -15.45
CA LYS A 256 -16.51 -1.67 -16.22
C LYS A 256 -16.72 -3.13 -15.75
N LEU A 257 -16.89 -3.30 -14.44
CA LEU A 257 -17.17 -4.61 -13.86
C LEU A 257 -18.53 -5.13 -14.31
N SER A 258 -18.63 -6.43 -14.62
CA SER A 258 -19.89 -7.07 -14.97
C SER A 258 -20.89 -7.01 -13.80
N PRO A 259 -22.21 -7.13 -14.05
CA PRO A 259 -23.21 -7.18 -12.97
C PRO A 259 -22.91 -8.28 -11.95
N LYS A 260 -22.38 -9.43 -12.41
CA LYS A 260 -22.00 -10.56 -11.56
C LYS A 260 -20.85 -10.20 -10.62
N VAL A 261 -19.81 -9.52 -11.11
CA VAL A 261 -18.69 -9.04 -10.29
C VAL A 261 -19.13 -7.88 -9.41
N ALA A 262 -19.93 -6.94 -9.93
CA ALA A 262 -20.43 -5.80 -9.17
C ALA A 262 -21.23 -6.22 -7.93
N ALA A 263 -22.02 -7.31 -8.02
CA ALA A 263 -22.75 -7.86 -6.88
C ALA A 263 -21.84 -8.36 -5.74
N LYS A 264 -20.59 -8.69 -6.05
CA LYS A 264 -19.58 -9.11 -5.06
C LYS A 264 -18.81 -7.94 -4.44
N VAL A 265 -19.00 -6.70 -4.92
CA VAL A 265 -18.24 -5.52 -4.44
C VAL A 265 -18.87 -4.95 -3.18
N ARG A 266 -18.04 -4.73 -2.15
CA ARG A 266 -18.37 -3.99 -0.92
C ARG A 266 -17.35 -2.86 -0.73
N TYR A 267 -17.82 -1.63 -0.63
CA TYR A 267 -17.00 -0.48 -0.26
C TYR A 267 -16.87 -0.43 1.26
N CYS A 268 -15.65 -0.53 1.76
CA CYS A 268 -15.38 -0.62 3.19
C CYS A 268 -14.99 0.73 3.82
N GLY A 269 -14.74 1.76 3.03
CA GLY A 269 -14.05 2.95 3.51
C GLY A 269 -12.53 2.75 3.56
N TYR A 270 -11.80 3.80 3.95
CA TYR A 270 -10.35 3.75 4.00
C TYR A 270 -9.84 2.90 5.16
N VAL A 271 -8.85 2.04 4.87
CA VAL A 271 -8.11 1.28 5.88
C VAL A 271 -6.95 2.14 6.36
N ALA A 272 -7.08 2.74 7.52
CA ALA A 272 -6.06 3.54 8.18
C ALA A 272 -5.64 2.88 9.50
N ARG A 273 -4.38 3.06 9.89
CA ARG A 273 -3.95 2.77 11.26
C ARG A 273 -4.31 3.97 12.14
N THR A 274 -4.90 3.72 13.27
CA THR A 274 -5.37 4.75 14.22
C THR A 274 -4.72 4.64 15.61
N GLY A 275 -3.98 3.56 15.88
CA GLY A 275 -3.34 3.34 17.17
C GLY A 275 -2.13 4.26 17.40
N LEU A 276 -2.07 4.89 18.57
CA LEU A 276 -0.90 5.60 19.06
C LEU A 276 -0.02 4.61 19.82
N HIS A 277 1.07 4.16 19.22
CA HIS A 277 2.06 3.35 19.89
C HIS A 277 3.32 4.21 20.15
N GLY A 278 3.62 4.52 21.42
CA GLY A 278 4.96 4.94 21.83
C GLY A 278 5.47 6.35 21.48
N VAL A 279 4.63 7.30 21.11
CA VAL A 279 5.07 8.64 20.64
C VAL A 279 5.61 9.57 21.75
N ALA A 280 5.39 9.23 23.01
CA ALA A 280 5.62 10.16 24.13
C ALA A 280 7.09 10.59 24.34
N ASP A 281 8.08 9.84 23.84
CA ASP A 281 9.48 10.03 24.24
C ASP A 281 10.42 10.57 23.16
N VAL A 282 9.98 10.80 21.91
CA VAL A 282 10.93 11.03 20.80
C VAL A 282 10.93 12.45 20.22
N LEU A 283 9.88 13.24 20.42
CA LEU A 283 9.76 14.53 19.71
C LEU A 283 9.24 15.65 20.61
N VAL A 284 10.16 16.46 21.08
CA VAL A 284 9.85 17.80 21.59
C VAL A 284 9.93 18.74 20.39
N ALA A 285 8.80 19.02 19.73
CA ALA A 285 8.75 20.17 18.84
C ALA A 285 9.12 21.43 19.66
N PRO A 286 9.98 22.31 19.15
CA PRO A 286 10.27 23.57 19.84
C PRO A 286 8.94 24.29 20.14
N SER A 287 8.71 24.64 21.38
CA SER A 287 7.46 25.25 21.82
C SER A 287 7.15 26.51 21.00
N GLY A 288 6.02 26.53 20.33
CA GLY A 288 5.44 27.69 19.68
C GLY A 288 5.58 27.82 18.18
N LEU A 289 6.27 26.90 17.47
CA LEU A 289 6.32 26.89 16.02
C LEU A 289 5.32 25.86 15.43
N PRO A 290 4.63 26.18 14.33
CA PRO A 290 3.86 25.21 13.59
C PRO A 290 4.76 24.05 13.09
N VAL A 291 4.27 22.83 13.20
CA VAL A 291 4.97 21.61 12.79
C VAL A 291 4.56 21.19 11.40
N VAL A 292 5.50 21.09 10.47
CA VAL A 292 5.30 20.55 9.13
C VAL A 292 5.94 19.17 9.03
N LEU A 293 5.12 18.15 8.81
CA LEU A 293 5.58 16.79 8.54
C LEU A 293 5.71 16.58 7.04
N VAL A 294 6.91 16.25 6.57
CA VAL A 294 7.17 15.88 5.18
C VAL A 294 7.44 14.37 5.10
N THR A 295 6.62 13.64 4.35
CA THR A 295 6.78 12.19 4.23
C THR A 295 6.48 11.68 2.82
N VAL A 296 7.32 10.78 2.34
CA VAL A 296 7.22 10.18 1.01
C VAL A 296 6.95 8.66 1.05
N GLY A 297 6.48 8.18 2.19
CA GLY A 297 6.12 6.78 2.38
C GLY A 297 7.33 5.85 2.37
N GLY A 298 7.45 4.97 1.36
CA GLY A 298 8.59 4.05 1.24
C GLY A 298 9.92 4.72 0.94
N GLY A 299 9.90 5.85 0.23
CA GLY A 299 11.07 6.69 -0.05
C GLY A 299 11.76 6.44 -1.39
N GLY A 300 11.45 5.37 -2.11
CA GLY A 300 12.17 5.02 -3.33
C GLY A 300 12.06 6.02 -4.48
N ASP A 301 11.02 6.86 -4.47
CA ASP A 301 10.73 7.87 -5.51
C ASP A 301 10.46 9.27 -4.92
N GLY A 302 10.78 9.47 -3.64
CA GLY A 302 10.40 10.68 -2.91
C GLY A 302 11.47 11.78 -2.83
N TYR A 303 12.66 11.58 -3.39
CA TYR A 303 13.75 12.52 -3.28
C TYR A 303 13.39 13.92 -3.78
N ALA A 304 12.79 14.00 -4.98
CA ALA A 304 12.47 15.28 -5.61
C ALA A 304 11.52 16.15 -4.78
N LEU A 305 10.54 15.53 -4.09
CA LEU A 305 9.64 16.26 -3.20
C LEU A 305 10.37 16.84 -2.00
N ILE A 306 11.21 16.05 -1.34
CA ILE A 306 11.92 16.51 -0.15
C ILE A 306 12.95 17.58 -0.52
N ASP A 307 13.68 17.40 -1.61
CA ASP A 307 14.65 18.37 -2.12
C ASP A 307 13.99 19.72 -2.44
N ALA A 308 12.88 19.70 -3.17
CA ALA A 308 12.10 20.89 -3.47
C ALA A 308 11.52 21.55 -2.20
N TYR A 309 11.09 20.77 -1.21
CA TYR A 309 10.64 21.32 0.07
C TYR A 309 11.76 22.00 0.83
N LEU A 310 12.94 21.39 0.91
CA LEU A 310 14.10 22.00 1.56
C LEU A 310 14.57 23.26 0.82
N GLU A 311 14.47 23.28 -0.50
CA GLU A 311 14.75 24.49 -1.29
C GLU A 311 13.70 25.59 -1.05
N ALA A 312 12.42 25.24 -0.97
CA ALA A 312 11.36 26.18 -0.62
C ALA A 312 11.58 26.81 0.77
N LEU A 313 12.04 26.03 1.75
CA LEU A 313 12.37 26.53 3.08
C LEU A 313 13.51 27.56 3.07
N ARG A 314 14.42 27.55 2.09
CA ARG A 314 15.46 28.61 1.97
C ARG A 314 14.86 29.99 1.69
N ARG A 315 13.68 30.02 1.07
CA ARG A 315 12.95 31.26 0.74
C ARG A 315 11.97 31.65 1.85
N ILE A 316 11.68 30.75 2.79
CA ILE A 316 10.85 31.00 3.98
C ILE A 316 11.79 31.38 5.13
N PRO A 317 11.49 32.46 5.91
CA PRO A 317 12.32 32.85 7.05
C PRO A 317 12.52 31.71 8.04
N GLN A 318 13.73 31.62 8.62
CA GLN A 318 14.03 30.65 9.68
C GLN A 318 13.11 30.86 10.89
N ASN A 319 12.84 29.79 11.63
CA ASN A 319 11.95 29.80 12.79
C ASN A 319 10.50 30.24 12.47
N THR A 320 10.06 30.08 11.22
CA THR A 320 8.63 30.22 10.86
C THR A 320 7.89 28.92 11.08
N VAL A 321 8.54 27.80 10.80
CA VAL A 321 8.00 26.44 10.97
C VAL A 321 9.07 25.54 11.55
N HIS A 322 8.66 24.46 12.22
CA HIS A 322 9.50 23.33 12.57
C HIS A 322 9.20 22.18 11.63
N SER A 323 10.18 21.71 10.87
CA SER A 323 9.99 20.69 9.85
C SER A 323 10.52 19.34 10.32
N ILE A 324 9.66 18.33 10.27
CA ILE A 324 10.03 16.92 10.49
C ILE A 324 9.98 16.21 9.13
N VAL A 325 11.14 15.76 8.65
CA VAL A 325 11.27 15.12 7.34
C VAL A 325 11.52 13.63 7.52
N VAL A 326 10.67 12.80 6.91
CA VAL A 326 10.75 11.33 6.95
C VAL A 326 10.93 10.78 5.54
N PRO A 327 12.18 10.57 5.09
CA PRO A 327 12.48 10.10 3.73
C PRO A 327 12.00 8.67 3.44
N GLY A 328 11.94 7.83 4.47
CA GLY A 328 11.52 6.42 4.35
C GLY A 328 12.67 5.46 4.08
N PRO A 329 12.46 4.14 4.36
CA PRO A 329 13.52 3.15 4.44
C PRO A 329 14.11 2.73 3.08
N LEU A 330 13.47 3.09 1.97
CA LEU A 330 13.91 2.75 0.62
C LEU A 330 14.55 3.93 -0.12
N MET A 331 14.78 5.05 0.57
CA MET A 331 15.53 6.18 0.02
C MET A 331 16.97 5.74 -0.27
N PRO A 332 17.49 5.95 -1.50
CA PRO A 332 18.89 5.64 -1.82
C PRO A 332 19.85 6.36 -0.86
N PRO A 333 20.90 5.69 -0.38
CA PRO A 333 21.80 6.23 0.63
C PRO A 333 22.49 7.55 0.24
N ASP A 334 22.86 7.72 -1.03
CA ASP A 334 23.46 8.93 -1.57
C ASP A 334 22.48 10.11 -1.58
N GLN A 335 21.22 9.85 -1.95
CA GLN A 335 20.15 10.82 -1.90
C GLN A 335 19.84 11.21 -0.45
N TYR A 336 19.72 10.23 0.45
CA TYR A 336 19.54 10.50 1.88
C TYR A 336 20.65 11.40 2.45
N GLN A 337 21.91 11.08 2.17
CA GLN A 337 23.06 11.88 2.64
C GLN A 337 23.02 13.32 2.12
N THR A 338 22.54 13.52 0.89
CA THR A 338 22.37 14.85 0.31
C THR A 338 21.30 15.62 1.07
N LEU A 339 20.12 15.03 1.29
CA LEU A 339 19.03 15.66 2.07
C LEU A 339 19.46 15.96 3.52
N ALA A 340 20.17 15.03 4.16
CA ALA A 340 20.66 15.22 5.53
C ALA A 340 21.64 16.39 5.64
N ARG A 341 22.52 16.58 4.66
CA ARG A 341 23.44 17.75 4.59
C ARG A 341 22.69 19.06 4.41
N LEU A 342 21.64 19.08 3.59
CA LEU A 342 20.81 20.27 3.38
C LEU A 342 20.02 20.60 4.65
N ALA A 343 19.41 19.60 5.28
CA ALA A 343 18.67 19.78 6.54
C ALA A 343 19.56 20.31 7.68
N ALA A 344 20.80 19.84 7.79
CA ALA A 344 21.75 20.27 8.81
C ALA A 344 22.13 21.76 8.73
N GLN A 345 21.81 22.45 7.64
CA GLN A 345 22.05 23.89 7.49
C GLN A 345 21.02 24.76 8.26
N ARG A 346 19.94 24.16 8.75
CA ARG A 346 18.85 24.88 9.44
C ARG A 346 18.47 24.15 10.74
N PRO A 347 18.46 24.86 11.87
CA PRO A 347 18.15 24.28 13.19
C PRO A 347 16.65 23.90 13.34
N ASP A 348 15.79 24.46 12.50
CA ASP A 348 14.34 24.23 12.49
C ASP A 348 13.93 23.02 11.60
N ILE A 349 14.91 22.22 11.12
CA ILE A 349 14.67 21.01 10.35
C ILE A 349 15.22 19.79 11.10
N GLN A 350 14.36 18.83 11.37
CA GLN A 350 14.71 17.50 11.88
C GLN A 350 14.48 16.45 10.80
N ILE A 351 15.50 15.63 10.50
CA ILE A 351 15.35 14.50 9.58
C ILE A 351 15.36 13.18 10.35
N ILE A 352 14.35 12.35 10.12
CA ILE A 352 14.19 11.02 10.71
C ILE A 352 14.23 10.03 9.56
N PRO A 353 15.28 9.21 9.41
CA PRO A 353 15.46 8.35 8.24
C PRO A 353 14.24 7.46 7.97
N TYR A 354 13.68 6.92 9.07
CA TYR A 354 12.55 6.02 9.04
C TYR A 354 11.87 5.95 10.40
N THR A 355 10.55 5.76 10.41
CA THR A 355 9.79 5.51 11.64
C THR A 355 8.63 4.55 11.38
N THR A 356 8.32 3.71 12.36
CA THR A 356 7.08 2.93 12.44
C THR A 356 5.91 3.75 12.99
N GLU A 357 6.23 4.87 13.68
CA GLU A 357 5.32 5.74 14.44
C GLU A 357 4.85 6.96 13.65
N LEU A 358 4.66 6.81 12.32
CA LEU A 358 4.21 7.91 11.46
C LEU A 358 2.87 8.49 11.92
N VAL A 359 1.97 7.65 12.45
CA VAL A 359 0.66 8.09 12.97
C VAL A 359 0.84 9.07 14.12
N GLY A 360 1.80 8.84 15.00
CA GLY A 360 2.12 9.77 16.07
C GLY A 360 2.67 11.11 15.58
N LEU A 361 3.54 11.08 14.55
CA LEU A 361 4.01 12.30 13.91
C LEU A 361 2.88 13.09 13.25
N LEU A 362 1.92 12.40 12.63
CA LEU A 362 0.73 13.03 12.08
C LEU A 362 -0.07 13.76 13.15
N HIS A 363 -0.18 13.23 14.37
CA HIS A 363 -0.96 13.87 15.43
C HIS A 363 -0.36 15.20 15.88
N ILE A 364 0.96 15.33 15.92
CA ILE A 364 1.63 16.59 16.32
C ILE A 364 1.81 17.57 15.17
N ALA A 365 1.66 17.13 13.91
CA ALA A 365 1.79 18.00 12.75
C ALA A 365 0.60 18.96 12.61
N ASP A 366 0.87 20.22 12.27
CA ASP A 366 -0.13 21.20 11.84
C ASP A 366 -0.39 21.09 10.35
N LEU A 367 0.65 20.73 9.56
CA LEU A 367 0.58 20.53 8.13
C LEU A 367 1.34 19.27 7.74
N VAL A 368 0.84 18.53 6.76
CA VAL A 368 1.52 17.39 6.14
C VAL A 368 1.82 17.68 4.67
N VAL A 369 3.06 17.43 4.24
CA VAL A 369 3.45 17.45 2.82
C VAL A 369 3.77 16.03 2.41
N ALA A 370 3.07 15.48 1.41
CA ALA A 370 3.20 14.07 1.03
C ALA A 370 2.88 13.82 -0.45
N MET A 371 3.30 12.64 -0.97
CA MET A 371 3.06 12.27 -2.37
C MET A 371 1.63 11.76 -2.68
N GLY A 372 0.78 11.51 -1.70
CA GLY A 372 -0.58 11.00 -1.93
C GLY A 372 -0.69 9.49 -2.14
N GLY A 373 0.29 8.70 -1.66
CA GLY A 373 0.18 7.24 -1.58
C GLY A 373 -0.98 6.81 -0.68
N TYR A 374 -1.64 5.69 -1.00
CA TYR A 374 -2.87 5.23 -0.32
C TYR A 374 -2.79 5.28 1.20
N ASN A 375 -1.81 4.62 1.83
CA ASN A 375 -1.76 4.52 3.28
C ASN A 375 -1.53 5.88 3.96
N THR A 376 -0.57 6.66 3.44
CA THR A 376 -0.28 7.99 3.98
C THR A 376 -1.51 8.90 3.85
N THR A 377 -2.21 8.86 2.73
CA THR A 377 -3.45 9.62 2.53
C THR A 377 -4.55 9.15 3.49
N ALA A 378 -4.76 7.84 3.65
CA ALA A 378 -5.73 7.30 4.60
C ALA A 378 -5.43 7.73 6.04
N GLU A 379 -4.16 7.73 6.45
CA GLU A 379 -3.71 8.17 7.78
C GLU A 379 -3.87 9.69 7.97
N ILE A 380 -3.57 10.51 6.94
CA ILE A 380 -3.83 11.97 6.93
C ILE A 380 -5.32 12.25 7.13
N LEU A 381 -6.18 11.56 6.37
CA LEU A 381 -7.62 11.70 6.47
C LEU A 381 -8.13 11.27 7.85
N ALA A 382 -7.64 10.15 8.39
CA ALA A 382 -8.00 9.66 9.71
C ALA A 382 -7.58 10.63 10.84
N ALA A 383 -6.42 11.25 10.70
CA ALA A 383 -5.92 12.25 11.64
C ALA A 383 -6.56 13.66 11.43
N ARG A 384 -7.39 13.82 10.37
CA ARG A 384 -8.02 15.10 9.96
C ARG A 384 -7.00 16.25 9.86
N LYS A 385 -5.84 15.95 9.24
CA LYS A 385 -4.75 16.93 9.13
C LYS A 385 -4.82 17.73 7.84
N SER A 386 -4.50 19.02 7.93
CA SER A 386 -4.22 19.84 6.75
C SER A 386 -3.07 19.22 5.97
N ALA A 387 -3.21 19.08 4.65
CA ALA A 387 -2.18 18.43 3.84
C ALA A 387 -2.03 19.06 2.46
N ILE A 388 -0.77 19.14 2.00
CA ILE A 388 -0.40 19.42 0.61
C ILE A 388 0.03 18.10 -0.01
N LEU A 389 -0.73 17.63 -1.00
CA LEU A 389 -0.37 16.44 -1.76
C LEU A 389 0.37 16.85 -3.04
N VAL A 390 1.51 16.21 -3.28
CA VAL A 390 2.35 16.35 -4.47
C VAL A 390 2.40 14.99 -5.16
N PRO A 391 1.35 14.64 -5.91
CA PRO A 391 1.23 13.31 -6.48
C PRO A 391 2.12 13.14 -7.70
N ARG A 392 2.68 11.96 -7.88
CA ARG A 392 3.23 11.55 -9.18
C ARG A 392 2.10 11.11 -10.12
N SER A 393 2.30 11.30 -11.42
CA SER A 393 1.43 10.82 -12.49
C SER A 393 2.02 9.63 -13.25
N THR A 394 3.30 9.35 -13.08
CA THR A 394 4.05 8.23 -13.70
C THR A 394 4.76 7.41 -12.63
N PRO A 395 4.94 6.08 -12.81
CA PRO A 395 4.43 5.23 -13.88
C PRO A 395 2.93 4.87 -13.74
N ARG A 396 2.25 5.27 -12.68
CA ARG A 396 0.82 5.04 -12.42
C ARG A 396 0.13 6.30 -11.96
N MET A 397 -1.12 6.48 -12.36
CA MET A 397 -1.90 7.67 -12.06
C MET A 397 -2.68 7.61 -10.73
N GLU A 398 -2.53 6.54 -9.93
CA GLU A 398 -3.35 6.35 -8.72
C GLU A 398 -3.20 7.49 -7.69
N GLN A 399 -1.99 8.06 -7.56
CA GLN A 399 -1.77 9.17 -6.62
C GLN A 399 -2.42 10.45 -7.13
N TRP A 400 -2.24 10.73 -8.41
CA TRP A 400 -2.80 11.93 -9.05
C TRP A 400 -4.33 11.90 -9.02
N LEU A 401 -4.96 10.79 -9.40
CA LEU A 401 -6.42 10.64 -9.39
C LEU A 401 -7.00 10.82 -7.98
N ARG A 402 -6.36 10.20 -6.97
CA ARG A 402 -6.77 10.33 -5.57
C ARG A 402 -6.62 11.77 -5.07
N ALA A 403 -5.46 12.39 -5.28
CA ALA A 403 -5.21 13.76 -4.86
C ALA A 403 -6.15 14.76 -5.52
N THR A 404 -6.45 14.59 -6.83
CA THR A 404 -7.40 15.41 -7.58
C THR A 404 -8.80 15.31 -6.96
N THR A 405 -9.29 14.10 -6.69
CA THR A 405 -10.61 13.91 -6.07
C THR A 405 -10.69 14.56 -4.69
N LEU A 406 -9.68 14.34 -3.84
CA LEU A 406 -9.65 14.90 -2.50
C LEU A 406 -9.51 16.44 -2.51
N SER A 407 -8.75 16.99 -3.44
CA SER A 407 -8.60 18.44 -3.60
C SER A 407 -9.89 19.10 -4.10
N GLN A 408 -10.62 18.46 -5.03
CA GLN A 408 -11.93 18.95 -5.49
C GLN A 408 -12.98 18.97 -4.38
N LEU A 409 -12.84 18.09 -3.37
CA LEU A 409 -13.68 18.08 -2.18
C LEU A 409 -13.20 19.06 -1.10
N GLY A 410 -12.11 19.78 -1.34
CA GLY A 410 -11.52 20.68 -0.33
C GLY A 410 -10.93 19.96 0.89
N LEU A 411 -10.56 18.70 0.76
CA LEU A 411 -9.97 17.93 1.87
C LEU A 411 -8.46 18.07 1.96
N VAL A 412 -7.80 18.40 0.85
CA VAL A 412 -6.36 18.59 0.74
C VAL A 412 -6.02 19.69 -0.26
N TRP A 413 -4.86 20.30 -0.11
CA TRP A 413 -4.21 21.06 -1.16
C TRP A 413 -3.50 20.13 -2.12
N MET A 414 -3.42 20.47 -3.39
CA MET A 414 -2.70 19.67 -4.38
C MET A 414 -1.81 20.57 -5.23
N ILE A 415 -0.57 20.15 -5.43
CA ILE A 415 0.33 20.74 -6.42
C ILE A 415 0.33 19.83 -7.65
N GLN A 416 0.00 20.41 -8.82
CA GLN A 416 -0.03 19.65 -10.07
C GLN A 416 1.41 19.33 -10.55
N PRO A 417 1.60 18.21 -11.27
CA PRO A 417 2.93 17.85 -11.78
C PRO A 417 3.57 18.87 -12.74
N GLU A 418 2.75 19.72 -13.36
CA GLU A 418 3.17 20.74 -14.32
C GLU A 418 3.54 22.08 -13.66
N GLU A 419 3.23 22.27 -12.37
CA GLU A 419 3.54 23.49 -11.63
C GLU A 419 4.99 23.48 -11.15
N ASP A 420 5.58 24.66 -10.98
CA ASP A 420 6.88 24.76 -10.28
C ASP A 420 6.72 24.39 -8.82
N LEU A 421 7.28 23.26 -8.44
CA LEU A 421 7.08 22.66 -7.13
C LEU A 421 7.63 23.54 -5.99
N VAL A 422 8.79 24.20 -6.21
CA VAL A 422 9.42 25.04 -5.18
C VAL A 422 8.58 26.31 -4.97
N ASP A 423 8.19 26.99 -6.04
CA ASP A 423 7.39 28.22 -5.97
C ASP A 423 6.03 27.94 -5.31
N ARG A 424 5.39 26.84 -5.68
CA ARG A 424 4.10 26.44 -5.10
C ARG A 424 4.21 26.06 -3.62
N LEU A 425 5.29 25.42 -3.19
CA LEU A 425 5.52 25.13 -1.77
C LEU A 425 5.76 26.42 -0.97
N VAL A 426 6.53 27.37 -1.49
CA VAL A 426 6.73 28.68 -0.87
C VAL A 426 5.41 29.41 -0.65
N GLU A 427 4.49 29.33 -1.62
CA GLU A 427 3.18 29.96 -1.56
C GLU A 427 2.23 29.21 -0.59
N LEU A 428 2.11 27.90 -0.76
CA LEU A 428 1.07 27.11 -0.09
C LEU A 428 1.38 26.74 1.36
N VAL A 429 2.66 26.56 1.74
CA VAL A 429 3.00 26.15 3.12
C VAL A 429 2.51 27.17 4.16
N PRO A 430 2.78 28.49 4.03
CA PRO A 430 2.25 29.47 4.97
C PRO A 430 0.71 29.54 4.98
N VAL A 431 0.08 29.45 3.80
CA VAL A 431 -1.38 29.50 3.65
C VAL A 431 -2.04 28.30 4.32
N ALA A 432 -1.50 27.10 4.10
CA ALA A 432 -2.02 25.85 4.66
C ALA A 432 -1.86 25.77 6.18
N ILE A 433 -0.81 26.36 6.74
CA ILE A 433 -0.58 26.49 8.20
C ILE A 433 -1.51 27.53 8.83
N ALA A 434 -1.65 28.70 8.21
CA ALA A 434 -2.53 29.75 8.70
C ALA A 434 -4.00 29.29 8.81
N GLY A 435 -4.31 28.17 8.14
CA GLY A 435 -5.57 27.47 8.27
C GLY A 435 -6.74 28.29 7.77
N ASP A 436 -6.89 28.44 6.48
CA ASP A 436 -8.24 28.62 5.97
C ASP A 436 -8.99 27.29 6.23
N ARG A 437 -9.67 27.21 7.38
CA ARG A 437 -10.48 26.06 7.82
C ARG A 437 -11.65 25.75 6.88
N SER A 438 -11.68 26.36 5.69
CA SER A 438 -12.59 26.00 4.61
C SER A 438 -12.42 24.54 4.18
N LEU A 439 -11.24 23.94 4.38
CA LEU A 439 -10.97 22.51 4.18
C LEU A 439 -11.75 21.60 5.15
N GLY A 440 -12.37 22.11 6.21
CA GLY A 440 -12.96 21.25 7.26
C GLY A 440 -14.39 20.76 7.01
N LYS A 441 -15.10 21.24 6.00
CA LYS A 441 -16.55 21.02 5.88
C LYS A 441 -16.98 19.66 5.31
N GLN A 442 -16.06 18.90 4.71
CA GLN A 442 -16.39 17.63 4.07
C GLN A 442 -15.69 16.39 4.67
N TRP A 443 -15.05 16.51 5.81
CA TRP A 443 -14.41 15.37 6.48
C TRP A 443 -15.37 14.21 6.75
N ASP A 444 -16.64 14.52 7.05
CA ASP A 444 -17.66 13.51 7.35
C ASP A 444 -18.15 12.75 6.10
N THR A 445 -17.73 13.17 4.90
CA THR A 445 -18.00 12.46 3.65
C THR A 445 -17.04 11.30 3.42
N VAL A 446 -15.91 11.26 4.15
CA VAL A 446 -14.90 10.22 4.00
C VAL A 446 -15.15 9.10 4.99
N ASP A 447 -15.50 7.92 4.49
CA ASP A 447 -15.63 6.73 5.33
C ASP A 447 -14.24 6.20 5.72
N LEU A 448 -13.93 6.25 7.01
CA LEU A 448 -12.68 5.80 7.63
C LEU A 448 -12.85 4.49 8.41
N GLY A 449 -14.03 3.87 8.35
CA GLY A 449 -14.36 2.63 9.04
C GLY A 449 -13.81 1.36 8.38
N GLY A 450 -12.82 1.47 7.48
CA GLY A 450 -12.37 0.39 6.62
C GLY A 450 -12.02 -0.90 7.34
N VAL A 451 -11.26 -0.81 8.42
CA VAL A 451 -10.83 -1.97 9.20
C VAL A 451 -12.03 -2.69 9.85
N HIS A 452 -12.96 -1.92 10.42
CA HIS A 452 -14.17 -2.44 11.06
C HIS A 452 -15.08 -3.11 10.04
N ARG A 453 -15.32 -2.45 8.90
CA ARG A 453 -16.21 -2.97 7.86
C ARG A 453 -15.66 -4.22 7.17
N VAL A 454 -14.34 -4.33 7.02
CA VAL A 454 -13.70 -5.58 6.57
C VAL A 454 -14.06 -6.72 7.52
N ALA A 455 -13.95 -6.52 8.83
CA ALA A 455 -14.29 -7.54 9.82
C ALA A 455 -15.78 -7.91 9.78
N GLU A 456 -16.67 -6.91 9.69
CA GLU A 456 -18.12 -7.12 9.57
C GLU A 456 -18.47 -7.97 8.35
N VAL A 457 -17.93 -7.63 7.17
CA VAL A 457 -18.19 -8.39 5.93
C VAL A 457 -17.71 -9.84 6.06
N LEU A 458 -16.52 -10.08 6.62
CA LEU A 458 -16.04 -11.45 6.83
C LEU A 458 -16.91 -12.21 7.82
N GLU A 459 -17.43 -11.55 8.85
CA GLU A 459 -18.38 -12.17 9.80
C GLU A 459 -19.72 -12.48 9.14
N GLU A 460 -20.28 -11.58 8.34
CA GLU A 460 -21.51 -11.80 7.56
C GLU A 460 -21.37 -13.00 6.61
N MET A 461 -20.22 -13.18 5.98
CA MET A 461 -19.96 -14.32 5.09
C MET A 461 -19.93 -15.67 5.82
N LEU A 462 -19.59 -15.70 7.12
CA LEU A 462 -19.62 -16.91 7.93
C LEU A 462 -21.05 -17.26 8.41
N TYR A 463 -21.86 -16.25 8.64
CA TYR A 463 -23.21 -16.40 9.21
C TYR A 463 -24.25 -15.67 8.35
N PRO A 464 -24.52 -16.17 7.13
CA PRO A 464 -25.52 -15.54 6.28
C PRO A 464 -26.89 -15.61 6.97
N GLY A 465 -27.43 -14.46 7.36
CA GLY A 465 -28.74 -14.33 8.01
C GLY A 465 -28.72 -13.82 9.44
N THR A 466 -27.58 -13.59 10.05
CA THR A 466 -27.47 -12.89 11.35
C THR A 466 -27.10 -11.43 11.13
N SER A 467 -27.94 -10.67 10.44
CA SER A 467 -27.80 -9.21 10.40
C SER A 467 -28.05 -8.70 11.83
N THR A 468 -26.99 -8.33 12.52
CA THR A 468 -27.10 -7.54 13.74
C THR A 468 -27.64 -6.18 13.32
N GLU A 469 -28.92 -5.92 13.56
CA GLU A 469 -29.45 -4.55 13.57
C GLU A 469 -28.66 -3.77 14.64
N VAL A 470 -27.61 -3.10 14.21
CA VAL A 470 -27.00 -2.05 14.99
C VAL A 470 -27.84 -0.82 14.73
N SER A 471 -28.76 -0.55 15.67
CA SER A 471 -29.45 0.74 15.77
C SER A 471 -28.40 1.86 15.71
N LEU A 472 -28.60 2.77 14.75
CA LEU A 472 -27.90 4.04 14.61
C LEU A 472 -28.12 4.95 15.81
#